data_036b258ca9549f5b380f0f3f61aceb68
#
_entry.id   036b258ca9549f5b380f0f3f61aceb68
#
_cell.length_a   1.000
_cell.length_b   1.000
_cell.length_c   1.000
_cell.angle_alpha   90.00
_cell.angle_beta   90.00
_cell.angle_gamma   90.00
#
_symmetry.space_group_name_H-M   'P 1'
#
loop_
_entity.id
_entity.type
_entity.pdbx_description
1 polymer ?
#
loop_
_entity_poly.entity_id
_entity_poly.type
_entity_poly.pdbx_seq_one_letter_code
_entity_poly.pdbx_strand_id
1 'polypeptide(L)'
;MTAPHARYRRAVAIPAGMAMATALAFLPNTTATAADEATAAVSADATSLSYVVNVKPGHGTSAYVKKAVGKAGGTVVTSYDQIGVIVVHSSDPDFAKTIRKVRGVQSAGATRTAPLPTAVTADLGTPKALSAAEVAKAEAAPGQDPLESLQWDLPAIKADKAHEKSLGSEKVTVAVIDTGVDDTHPDIAPNFDRGASVNCVSGKPDTSDGAWRPGASESPHGTHVAGEIAAAKNGVGMTGVAPGVKVSGIKVSNPDGFFYTEAVVCGFVWAAEHGVDVTNNSYYTDPWYFNCKNDPDQKALLDAVTRASRYAEKKGAVNVAAAGNENYDLAADEITDPSSPNDSTPGERVVDPSKCLDIPTQLPGVVTVASTGAKGIKSSFSNYGLGVADIAAPGGDSTAYQKPEPPATSGLILGTLPGGKWGYMAGTSMASPHVAGVAALIKSTHPYASPALVKALLYAEADATPCTDPYDIDADGKVDAVCEGSKNRNGFYGWGIADALDAVTK
;
A
#
# COMPACT_ATOMS: atom_id res chain seq x y z
N MET A 1 54.66 -20.66 24.41
CA MET A 1 55.58 -19.51 24.43
C MET A 1 54.77 -18.32 23.91
N THR A 2 54.15 -17.63 24.82
CA THR A 2 54.37 -16.26 25.31
C THR A 2 54.19 -15.15 24.28
N ALA A 3 53.14 -14.38 24.52
CA ALA A 3 52.77 -13.05 24.03
C ALA A 3 53.89 -11.99 24.20
N PRO A 4 53.79 -10.67 23.97
CA PRO A 4 52.58 -9.82 24.14
C PRO A 4 52.44 -8.55 23.27
N HIS A 5 51.27 -7.91 23.36
CA HIS A 5 50.91 -6.49 23.42
C HIS A 5 51.69 -5.36 22.76
N ALA A 6 50.99 -4.44 22.06
CA ALA A 6 51.12 -3.00 22.32
C ALA A 6 49.89 -2.21 21.87
N ARG A 7 49.26 -1.53 22.84
CA ARG A 7 48.26 -0.45 22.67
C ARG A 7 48.99 0.85 22.31
N TYR A 8 48.43 1.65 21.40
CA TYR A 8 48.74 3.09 21.36
C TYR A 8 47.45 3.92 21.31
N ARG A 9 47.19 4.56 22.44
CA ARG A 9 46.36 5.75 22.54
C ARG A 9 47.19 6.95 22.08
N ARG A 10 46.57 7.85 21.29
CA ARG A 10 46.99 9.26 21.26
C ARG A 10 45.72 10.13 21.22
N ALA A 11 45.57 10.86 22.31
CA ALA A 11 44.78 12.10 22.41
C ALA A 11 45.70 13.27 22.11
N VAL A 12 45.14 14.38 21.62
CA VAL A 12 45.62 15.77 21.68
C VAL A 12 44.63 16.54 20.78
N ALA A 13 43.92 17.48 21.16
CA ALA A 13 43.88 18.69 21.94
C ALA A 13 43.28 19.82 21.07
N ILE A 14 42.36 20.52 21.65
CA ILE A 14 41.70 21.74 21.15
C ILE A 14 42.65 22.92 21.31
N PRO A 15 42.56 23.97 20.48
CA PRO A 15 42.62 25.33 21.05
C PRO A 15 41.37 26.19 20.69
N ALA A 16 40.97 26.94 21.71
CA ALA A 16 40.00 28.00 21.66
C ALA A 16 40.61 29.37 21.36
N GLY A 17 39.76 30.31 20.98
CA GLY A 17 40.05 31.74 20.97
C GLY A 17 39.98 32.35 19.56
N MET A 18 39.30 33.43 19.25
CA MET A 18 39.01 34.66 19.95
C MET A 18 37.89 35.41 19.24
N ALA A 19 37.10 36.12 20.01
CA ALA A 19 36.11 37.08 19.56
C ALA A 19 36.72 38.40 19.07
N MET A 20 36.10 39.05 18.09
CA MET A 20 36.12 40.51 17.97
C MET A 20 34.83 41.04 17.37
N ALA A 21 34.28 42.01 18.09
CA ALA A 21 33.09 42.79 17.79
C ALA A 21 33.45 44.09 17.04
N THR A 22 32.43 44.75 16.58
CA THR A 22 32.21 46.14 16.09
C THR A 22 32.00 46.22 14.58
N ALA A 23 31.06 47.00 14.02
CA ALA A 23 30.36 48.20 14.45
C ALA A 23 29.05 48.38 13.66
N LEU A 24 28.12 49.11 14.24
CA LEU A 24 26.89 49.62 13.62
C LEU A 24 27.15 50.60 12.48
N ALA A 25 26.34 50.53 11.41
CA ALA A 25 26.03 51.69 10.58
C ALA A 25 24.52 51.73 10.26
N PHE A 26 23.93 52.87 10.46
CA PHE A 26 22.49 53.21 10.31
C PHE A 26 22.14 53.67 8.89
N LEU A 27 20.84 53.39 8.48
CA LEU A 27 19.89 54.14 7.66
C LEU A 27 19.76 53.82 6.16
N PRO A 28 18.59 54.10 5.53
CA PRO A 28 17.22 54.35 6.06
C PRO A 28 16.09 53.54 5.42
N ASN A 29 14.93 53.62 6.01
CA ASN A 29 13.60 53.17 5.58
C ASN A 29 13.25 53.48 4.11
N THR A 30 12.77 52.47 3.40
CA THR A 30 11.75 52.65 2.38
C THR A 30 10.62 51.66 2.65
N THR A 31 9.44 52.17 2.95
CA THR A 31 8.19 51.44 3.07
C THR A 31 7.79 50.87 1.72
N ALA A 32 7.81 49.55 1.59
CA ALA A 32 7.08 48.83 0.57
C ALA A 32 5.94 48.09 1.25
N THR A 33 4.72 48.50 0.95
CA THR A 33 3.49 47.79 1.31
C THR A 33 3.49 46.44 0.63
N ALA A 34 3.75 45.37 1.38
CA ALA A 34 3.46 44.04 0.97
C ALA A 34 1.97 43.78 1.26
N ALA A 35 1.26 43.38 0.22
CA ALA A 35 -0.10 42.89 0.34
C ALA A 35 -0.07 41.60 1.19
N ASP A 36 -0.90 41.60 2.23
CA ASP A 36 -1.24 40.41 3.02
C ASP A 36 -1.95 39.39 2.12
N GLU A 37 -1.22 38.43 1.57
CA GLU A 37 -1.79 37.13 1.29
C GLU A 37 -1.88 36.38 2.62
N ALA A 38 -3.05 36.42 3.20
CA ALA A 38 -3.41 35.58 4.33
C ALA A 38 -3.45 34.12 3.88
N THR A 39 -2.30 33.44 3.93
CA THR A 39 -2.28 31.98 4.09
C THR A 39 -2.96 31.71 5.43
N ALA A 40 -4.22 31.27 5.36
CA ALA A 40 -4.90 30.68 6.50
C ALA A 40 -4.11 29.41 6.87
N ALA A 41 -3.09 29.57 7.71
CA ALA A 41 -2.52 28.46 8.45
C ALA A 41 -3.67 27.89 9.28
N VAL A 42 -4.18 26.73 8.87
CA VAL A 42 -4.98 25.88 9.74
C VAL A 42 -4.05 25.53 10.89
N SER A 43 -4.16 26.23 11.99
CA SER A 43 -3.58 25.80 13.25
C SER A 43 -4.24 24.48 13.59
N ALA A 44 -3.61 23.35 13.23
CA ALA A 44 -3.98 22.07 13.79
C ALA A 44 -3.83 22.22 15.30
N ASP A 45 -4.97 22.12 16.00
CA ASP A 45 -4.98 22.11 17.46
C ASP A 45 -4.13 20.89 17.85
N ALA A 46 -2.97 21.11 18.46
CA ALA A 46 -1.93 20.10 18.71
C ALA A 46 -2.40 18.91 19.57
N THR A 47 -3.67 18.91 19.96
CA THR A 47 -4.33 17.86 20.77
C THR A 47 -5.50 17.19 20.05
N SER A 48 -5.83 17.58 18.81
CA SER A 48 -6.98 17.01 18.09
C SER A 48 -6.65 15.66 17.48
N LEU A 49 -7.50 14.64 17.72
CA LEU A 49 -7.45 13.34 17.07
C LEU A 49 -8.53 13.24 15.98
N SER A 50 -8.29 12.35 15.03
CA SER A 50 -9.29 11.95 14.03
C SER A 50 -10.06 10.72 14.51
N TYR A 51 -11.34 10.66 14.15
CA TYR A 51 -12.27 9.61 14.52
C TYR A 51 -13.14 9.21 13.33
N VAL A 52 -13.54 7.94 13.30
CA VAL A 52 -14.64 7.47 12.46
C VAL A 52 -15.87 7.15 13.32
N VAL A 53 -17.03 7.58 12.84
CA VAL A 53 -18.33 7.29 13.47
C VAL A 53 -19.19 6.55 12.45
N ASN A 54 -19.47 5.28 12.72
CA ASN A 54 -20.26 4.41 11.88
C ASN A 54 -21.73 4.47 12.27
N VAL A 55 -22.59 4.72 11.30
CA VAL A 55 -24.05 4.80 11.49
C VAL A 55 -24.76 3.89 10.50
N LYS A 56 -26.06 3.68 10.66
CA LYS A 56 -26.85 3.05 9.60
C LYS A 56 -26.81 3.94 8.36
N PRO A 57 -26.45 3.41 7.17
CA PRO A 57 -26.38 4.19 5.94
C PRO A 57 -27.70 4.94 5.66
N GLY A 58 -27.57 6.19 5.20
CA GLY A 58 -28.68 7.05 4.80
C GLY A 58 -28.65 8.45 5.42
N HIS A 59 -29.05 9.44 4.65
CA HIS A 59 -28.97 10.86 4.99
C HIS A 59 -29.63 11.24 6.31
N GLY A 60 -30.79 10.64 6.65
CA GLY A 60 -31.52 10.98 7.86
C GLY A 60 -30.77 10.63 9.14
N THR A 61 -30.18 9.43 9.22
CA THR A 61 -29.38 9.00 10.36
C THR A 61 -28.09 9.82 10.46
N SER A 62 -27.38 10.00 9.34
CA SER A 62 -26.18 10.81 9.29
C SER A 62 -26.43 12.25 9.73
N ALA A 63 -27.51 12.89 9.27
CA ALA A 63 -27.86 14.25 9.66
C ALA A 63 -28.14 14.39 11.17
N TYR A 64 -28.81 13.40 11.76
CA TYR A 64 -29.06 13.38 13.21
C TYR A 64 -27.75 13.23 14.00
N VAL A 65 -26.90 12.27 13.61
CA VAL A 65 -25.64 12.00 14.31
C VAL A 65 -24.64 13.15 14.12
N LYS A 66 -24.57 13.80 12.94
CA LYS A 66 -23.74 15.00 12.73
C LYS A 66 -24.07 16.14 13.71
N LYS A 67 -25.34 16.34 14.04
CA LYS A 67 -25.74 17.30 15.08
C LYS A 67 -25.29 16.87 16.48
N ALA A 68 -25.28 15.56 16.76
CA ALA A 68 -24.81 15.03 18.03
C ALA A 68 -23.28 15.11 18.16
N VAL A 69 -22.55 14.96 17.06
CA VAL A 69 -21.07 15.16 17.00
C VAL A 69 -20.70 16.56 17.51
N GLY A 70 -21.35 17.63 17.02
CA GLY A 70 -21.07 18.98 17.49
C GLY A 70 -21.39 19.20 18.99
N LYS A 71 -22.43 18.53 19.51
CA LYS A 71 -22.76 18.58 20.96
C LYS A 71 -21.76 17.79 21.81
N ALA A 72 -21.08 16.81 21.24
CA ALA A 72 -20.06 15.99 21.89
C ALA A 72 -18.64 16.57 21.72
N GLY A 73 -18.49 17.82 21.29
CA GLY A 73 -17.18 18.47 21.12
C GLY A 73 -16.42 18.04 19.87
N GLY A 74 -17.08 17.44 18.88
CA GLY A 74 -16.46 17.05 17.61
C GLY A 74 -16.79 18.01 16.47
N THR A 75 -15.89 18.08 15.48
CA THR A 75 -16.10 18.78 14.21
C THR A 75 -16.15 17.76 13.07
N VAL A 76 -17.22 17.77 12.28
CA VAL A 76 -17.36 16.89 11.12
C VAL A 76 -16.43 17.37 10.00
N VAL A 77 -15.52 16.50 9.57
CA VAL A 77 -14.62 16.70 8.42
C VAL A 77 -15.35 16.38 7.13
N THR A 78 -15.95 15.19 7.07
CA THR A 78 -16.73 14.72 5.91
C THR A 78 -17.74 13.64 6.35
N SER A 79 -18.67 13.28 5.45
CA SER A 79 -19.67 12.24 5.70
C SER A 79 -19.94 11.47 4.43
N TYR A 80 -19.68 10.18 4.48
CA TYR A 80 -19.95 9.20 3.42
C TYR A 80 -21.29 8.52 3.73
N ASP A 81 -22.38 9.26 3.49
CA ASP A 81 -23.75 8.85 3.88
C ASP A 81 -24.19 7.55 3.23
N GLN A 82 -23.69 7.26 2.00
CA GLN A 82 -23.97 6.04 1.23
C GLN A 82 -23.45 4.77 1.91
N ILE A 83 -22.40 4.88 2.72
CA ILE A 83 -21.84 3.77 3.52
C ILE A 83 -22.04 3.97 5.03
N GLY A 84 -22.58 5.13 5.45
CA GLY A 84 -22.82 5.47 6.83
C GLY A 84 -21.54 5.65 7.67
N VAL A 85 -20.53 6.33 7.12
CA VAL A 85 -19.27 6.67 7.82
C VAL A 85 -19.14 8.18 7.88
N ILE A 86 -18.89 8.71 9.08
CA ILE A 86 -18.66 10.14 9.33
C ILE A 86 -17.24 10.27 9.89
N VAL A 87 -16.41 11.10 9.26
CA VAL A 87 -15.07 11.47 9.73
C VAL A 87 -15.17 12.72 10.60
N VAL A 88 -14.56 12.68 11.77
CA VAL A 88 -14.68 13.71 12.81
C VAL A 88 -13.33 14.02 13.39
N HIS A 89 -13.07 15.31 13.68
CA HIS A 89 -11.96 15.72 14.54
C HIS A 89 -12.49 16.13 15.91
N SER A 90 -11.79 15.78 16.98
CA SER A 90 -12.09 16.22 18.34
C SER A 90 -10.84 16.26 19.21
N SER A 91 -10.76 17.27 20.08
CA SER A 91 -9.75 17.35 21.14
C SER A 91 -10.24 16.76 22.49
N ASP A 92 -11.49 16.28 22.52
CA ASP A 92 -12.03 15.59 23.70
C ASP A 92 -11.60 14.11 23.67
N PRO A 93 -10.77 13.64 24.62
CA PRO A 93 -10.31 12.25 24.68
C PRO A 93 -11.46 11.26 24.93
N ASP A 94 -12.59 11.70 25.51
CA ASP A 94 -13.78 10.88 25.73
C ASP A 94 -14.80 10.95 24.56
N PHE A 95 -14.45 11.62 23.45
CA PHE A 95 -15.36 11.82 22.31
C PHE A 95 -15.95 10.49 21.81
N ALA A 96 -15.10 9.50 21.51
CA ALA A 96 -15.59 8.20 21.01
C ALA A 96 -16.55 7.51 21.99
N LYS A 97 -16.23 7.52 23.29
CA LYS A 97 -17.05 6.96 24.35
C LYS A 97 -18.41 7.68 24.49
N THR A 98 -18.41 9.00 24.29
CA THR A 98 -19.61 9.86 24.35
C THR A 98 -20.50 9.62 23.14
N ILE A 99 -19.92 9.63 21.92
CA ILE A 99 -20.70 9.51 20.69
C ILE A 99 -21.30 8.09 20.51
N ARG A 100 -20.65 7.04 21.01
CA ARG A 100 -21.18 5.67 21.02
C ARG A 100 -22.52 5.52 21.73
N LYS A 101 -22.85 6.42 22.66
CA LYS A 101 -24.15 6.41 23.37
C LYS A 101 -25.29 7.04 22.57
N VAL A 102 -24.97 7.70 21.46
CA VAL A 102 -25.96 8.40 20.64
C VAL A 102 -26.75 7.38 19.81
N ARG A 103 -28.09 7.51 19.83
CA ARG A 103 -28.97 6.67 19.04
C ARG A 103 -28.61 6.76 17.55
N GLY A 104 -28.42 5.62 16.91
CA GLY A 104 -28.05 5.51 15.49
C GLY A 104 -26.57 5.33 15.24
N VAL A 105 -25.70 5.56 16.21
CA VAL A 105 -24.29 5.17 16.16
C VAL A 105 -24.17 3.67 16.37
N GLN A 106 -23.45 2.99 15.51
CA GLN A 106 -23.21 1.54 15.56
C GLN A 106 -21.81 1.22 16.14
N SER A 107 -20.82 2.03 15.78
CA SER A 107 -19.49 2.04 16.39
C SER A 107 -18.82 3.41 16.14
N ALA A 108 -17.85 3.77 16.97
CA ALA A 108 -17.03 4.95 16.78
C ALA A 108 -15.68 4.71 17.44
N GLY A 109 -14.59 5.21 16.85
CA GLY A 109 -13.25 5.03 17.35
C GLY A 109 -12.26 6.07 16.82
N ALA A 110 -11.18 6.29 17.57
CA ALA A 110 -10.05 7.07 17.13
C ALA A 110 -9.30 6.31 16.02
N THR A 111 -8.89 7.03 14.97
CA THR A 111 -8.17 6.44 13.83
C THR A 111 -6.65 6.47 14.03
N ARG A 112 -6.20 7.05 15.13
CA ARG A 112 -4.79 7.17 15.51
C ARG A 112 -4.66 7.25 17.01
N THR A 113 -3.46 6.97 17.54
CA THR A 113 -3.19 7.04 18.98
C THR A 113 -2.44 8.30 19.39
N ALA A 114 -1.82 8.99 18.43
CA ALA A 114 -1.12 10.25 18.64
C ALA A 114 -1.64 11.38 17.74
N PRO A 115 -1.62 12.65 18.20
CA PRO A 115 -1.86 13.80 17.35
C PRO A 115 -0.81 13.91 16.23
N LEU A 116 -1.19 14.50 15.08
CA LEU A 116 -0.24 14.82 14.00
C LEU A 116 0.40 16.20 14.22
N PRO A 117 1.66 16.37 13.75
CA PRO A 117 2.57 15.39 13.18
C PRO A 117 3.10 14.40 14.21
N THR A 118 3.35 13.17 13.81
CA THR A 118 4.00 12.18 14.67
C THR A 118 5.51 12.36 14.63
N ALA A 119 6.21 11.89 15.67
CA ALA A 119 7.67 11.86 15.69
C ALA A 119 8.24 10.59 15.02
N VAL A 120 7.38 9.75 14.46
CA VAL A 120 7.69 8.44 13.87
C VAL A 120 7.24 8.42 12.41
N THR A 121 8.03 7.75 11.55
CA THR A 121 7.67 7.47 10.16
C THR A 121 7.48 5.99 9.96
N ALA A 122 6.49 5.58 9.16
CA ALA A 122 6.30 4.20 8.77
C ALA A 122 7.40 3.76 7.79
N ASP A 123 7.89 2.53 7.93
CA ASP A 123 8.85 1.95 6.97
C ASP A 123 8.08 1.25 5.84
N LEU A 124 8.12 1.85 4.66
CA LEU A 124 7.53 1.31 3.43
C LEU A 124 8.59 0.69 2.50
N GLY A 125 9.79 0.45 3.02
CA GLY A 125 10.93 -0.02 2.27
C GLY A 125 11.63 1.09 1.48
N THR A 126 12.94 0.93 1.29
CA THR A 126 13.77 1.85 0.51
C THR A 126 14.12 1.23 -0.84
N PRO A 127 13.75 1.85 -1.97
CA PRO A 127 14.07 1.30 -3.28
C PRO A 127 15.58 1.36 -3.57
N LYS A 128 16.08 0.32 -4.23
CA LYS A 128 17.40 0.31 -4.83
C LYS A 128 17.29 0.88 -6.25
N ALA A 129 17.51 2.18 -6.39
CA ALA A 129 17.43 2.85 -7.69
C ALA A 129 18.51 2.34 -8.66
N LEU A 130 18.13 2.17 -9.94
CA LEU A 130 19.10 1.96 -11.03
C LEU A 130 19.86 3.26 -11.32
N SER A 131 21.16 3.14 -11.54
CA SER A 131 21.96 4.25 -12.05
C SER A 131 21.66 4.50 -13.54
N ALA A 132 21.92 5.72 -14.01
CA ALA A 132 21.78 6.04 -15.44
C ALA A 132 22.67 5.15 -16.33
N ALA A 133 23.81 4.67 -15.81
CA ALA A 133 24.70 3.77 -16.53
C ALA A 133 24.12 2.34 -16.64
N GLU A 134 23.37 1.87 -15.64
CA GLU A 134 22.68 0.58 -15.70
C GLU A 134 21.50 0.64 -16.68
N VAL A 135 20.72 1.70 -16.64
CA VAL A 135 19.62 1.93 -17.60
C VAL A 135 20.15 2.01 -19.04
N ALA A 136 21.25 2.75 -19.28
CA ALA A 136 21.83 2.89 -20.61
C ALA A 136 22.47 1.60 -21.16
N LYS A 137 22.80 0.63 -20.32
CA LYS A 137 23.35 -0.67 -20.70
C LYS A 137 22.31 -1.75 -20.93
N ALA A 138 21.08 -1.50 -20.52
CA ALA A 138 20.01 -2.47 -20.71
C ALA A 138 19.71 -2.62 -22.21
N GLU A 139 19.77 -3.85 -22.68
CA GLU A 139 19.53 -4.20 -24.08
C GLU A 139 18.17 -4.87 -24.21
N ALA A 140 17.29 -4.27 -25.00
CA ALA A 140 15.99 -4.85 -25.31
C ALA A 140 16.12 -5.97 -26.37
N ALA A 141 15.45 -7.08 -26.17
CA ALA A 141 15.17 -7.99 -27.27
C ALA A 141 14.15 -7.36 -28.24
N PRO A 142 14.09 -7.79 -29.50
CA PRO A 142 13.12 -7.27 -30.46
C PRO A 142 11.68 -7.33 -29.91
N GLY A 143 11.02 -6.18 -29.83
CA GLY A 143 9.65 -6.07 -29.33
C GLY A 143 9.52 -5.93 -27.79
N GLN A 144 10.62 -5.78 -27.08
CA GLN A 144 10.67 -5.51 -25.65
C GLN A 144 11.08 -4.06 -25.36
N ASP A 145 10.68 -3.55 -24.20
CA ASP A 145 11.19 -2.30 -23.67
C ASP A 145 12.59 -2.50 -23.06
N PRO A 146 13.44 -1.45 -22.98
CA PRO A 146 14.86 -1.61 -22.63
C PRO A 146 15.14 -2.36 -21.32
N LEU A 147 14.33 -2.17 -20.28
CA LEU A 147 14.51 -2.82 -18.99
C LEU A 147 13.70 -4.12 -18.81
N GLU A 148 12.86 -4.49 -19.79
CA GLU A 148 11.98 -5.67 -19.69
C GLU A 148 12.79 -6.97 -19.50
N SER A 149 13.99 -7.05 -20.04
CA SER A 149 14.89 -8.20 -19.84
C SER A 149 15.38 -8.38 -18.39
N LEU A 150 15.27 -7.33 -17.56
CA LEU A 150 15.61 -7.37 -16.13
C LEU A 150 14.44 -7.80 -15.24
N GLN A 151 13.24 -7.88 -15.81
CA GLN A 151 11.99 -8.24 -15.14
C GLN A 151 11.77 -9.76 -15.21
N TRP A 152 12.32 -10.50 -14.25
CA TRP A 152 12.11 -11.95 -14.13
C TRP A 152 10.68 -12.30 -13.73
N ASP A 153 9.98 -11.37 -13.14
CA ASP A 153 8.62 -11.46 -12.61
C ASP A 153 7.57 -11.64 -13.72
N LEU A 154 7.72 -10.94 -14.86
CA LEU A 154 6.78 -11.06 -15.97
C LEU A 154 6.74 -12.47 -16.57
N PRO A 155 7.88 -13.12 -16.92
CA PRO A 155 7.90 -14.53 -17.32
C PRO A 155 7.42 -15.49 -16.23
N ALA A 156 7.64 -15.18 -14.96
CA ALA A 156 7.22 -16.04 -13.84
C ALA A 156 5.70 -16.21 -13.75
N ILE A 157 4.94 -15.20 -14.20
CA ILE A 157 3.46 -15.23 -14.29
C ILE A 157 2.99 -15.31 -15.76
N LYS A 158 3.88 -15.57 -16.71
CA LYS A 158 3.61 -15.65 -18.16
C LYS A 158 3.03 -14.36 -18.77
N ALA A 159 3.28 -13.20 -18.14
CA ALA A 159 2.82 -11.92 -18.66
C ALA A 159 3.49 -11.57 -20.00
N ASP A 160 4.76 -11.94 -20.20
CA ASP A 160 5.47 -11.83 -21.46
C ASP A 160 4.72 -12.51 -22.61
N LYS A 161 4.15 -13.69 -22.38
CA LYS A 161 3.35 -14.43 -23.37
C LYS A 161 1.92 -13.89 -23.48
N ALA A 162 1.37 -13.37 -22.38
CA ALA A 162 0.07 -12.70 -22.40
C ALA A 162 0.11 -11.46 -23.30
N HIS A 163 1.20 -10.70 -23.27
CA HIS A 163 1.40 -9.51 -24.12
C HIS A 163 1.39 -9.80 -25.62
N GLU A 164 1.74 -11.03 -26.05
CA GLU A 164 1.60 -11.45 -27.44
C GLU A 164 0.12 -11.60 -27.87
N LYS A 165 -0.81 -11.73 -26.93
CA LYS A 165 -2.25 -11.90 -27.14
C LYS A 165 -3.03 -10.64 -26.88
N SER A 166 -2.78 -9.99 -25.74
CA SER A 166 -3.46 -8.78 -25.29
C SER A 166 -2.58 -7.99 -24.32
N LEU A 167 -2.53 -6.70 -24.47
CA LEU A 167 -1.92 -5.77 -23.50
C LEU A 167 -2.93 -5.30 -22.43
N GLY A 168 -4.18 -5.72 -22.51
CA GLY A 168 -5.29 -5.18 -21.76
C GLY A 168 -6.06 -4.09 -22.54
N SER A 169 -7.02 -3.44 -21.89
CA SER A 169 -7.94 -2.47 -22.52
C SER A 169 -7.86 -1.13 -21.78
N GLU A 170 -7.75 -0.03 -22.50
CA GLU A 170 -7.83 1.35 -21.96
C GLU A 170 -9.17 1.69 -21.29
N LYS A 171 -10.18 0.81 -21.43
CA LYS A 171 -11.47 0.93 -20.75
C LYS A 171 -11.46 0.38 -19.33
N VAL A 172 -10.41 -0.30 -18.94
CA VAL A 172 -10.22 -0.86 -17.60
C VAL A 172 -9.27 0.05 -16.84
N THR A 173 -9.70 0.47 -15.64
CA THR A 173 -8.89 1.31 -14.76
C THR A 173 -8.54 0.55 -13.48
N VAL A 174 -7.24 0.47 -13.16
CA VAL A 174 -6.74 -0.01 -11.88
C VAL A 174 -6.38 1.18 -11.00
N ALA A 175 -6.96 1.25 -9.79
CA ALA A 175 -6.58 2.28 -8.82
C ALA A 175 -5.47 1.77 -7.89
N VAL A 176 -4.39 2.50 -7.81
CA VAL A 176 -3.34 2.35 -6.80
C VAL A 176 -3.72 3.20 -5.60
N ILE A 177 -4.31 2.56 -4.58
CA ILE A 177 -4.63 3.20 -3.30
C ILE A 177 -3.38 3.06 -2.44
N ASP A 178 -2.55 4.14 -2.35
CA ASP A 178 -1.17 4.02 -1.84
C ASP A 178 -0.59 5.42 -1.46
N THR A 179 0.74 5.57 -1.47
CA THR A 179 1.48 6.81 -1.17
C THR A 179 1.35 7.90 -2.24
N GLY A 180 0.71 7.59 -3.36
CA GLY A 180 0.57 8.47 -4.52
C GLY A 180 1.35 7.97 -5.72
N VAL A 181 1.05 8.53 -6.89
CA VAL A 181 1.62 8.10 -8.18
C VAL A 181 2.17 9.31 -8.93
N ASP A 182 3.41 9.22 -9.40
CA ASP A 182 4.00 10.22 -10.30
C ASP A 182 3.51 9.99 -11.74
N ASP A 183 2.45 10.70 -12.11
CA ASP A 183 1.86 10.66 -13.45
C ASP A 183 2.71 11.35 -14.53
N THR A 184 3.85 11.93 -14.15
CA THR A 184 4.81 12.51 -15.11
C THR A 184 5.88 11.50 -15.54
N HIS A 185 5.95 10.32 -14.88
CA HIS A 185 6.88 9.28 -15.24
C HIS A 185 6.64 8.76 -16.66
N PRO A 186 7.66 8.65 -17.54
CA PRO A 186 7.47 8.32 -18.95
C PRO A 186 6.73 6.99 -19.20
N ASP A 187 6.90 5.98 -18.33
CA ASP A 187 6.20 4.70 -18.45
C ASP A 187 4.77 4.72 -17.88
N ILE A 188 4.44 5.69 -17.03
CA ILE A 188 3.11 5.79 -16.41
C ILE A 188 2.22 6.78 -17.17
N ALA A 189 2.76 7.90 -17.62
CA ALA A 189 2.02 9.01 -18.25
C ALA A 189 1.06 8.58 -19.38
N PRO A 190 1.42 7.61 -20.26
CA PRO A 190 0.51 7.21 -21.36
C PRO A 190 -0.77 6.54 -20.85
N ASN A 191 -0.69 5.85 -19.71
CA ASN A 191 -1.78 5.05 -19.15
C ASN A 191 -2.46 5.70 -17.94
N PHE A 192 -2.00 6.90 -17.53
CA PHE A 192 -2.51 7.53 -16.32
C PHE A 192 -3.92 8.11 -16.48
N ASP A 193 -4.83 7.74 -15.57
CA ASP A 193 -6.21 8.27 -15.50
C ASP A 193 -6.30 9.36 -14.41
N ARG A 194 -6.18 10.63 -14.84
CA ARG A 194 -6.34 11.78 -13.94
C ARG A 194 -7.75 11.92 -13.38
N GLY A 195 -8.76 11.49 -14.15
CA GLY A 195 -10.16 11.60 -13.75
C GLY A 195 -10.51 10.73 -12.55
N ALA A 196 -9.85 9.59 -12.41
CA ALA A 196 -9.99 8.67 -11.28
C ALA A 196 -8.95 8.87 -10.18
N SER A 197 -8.06 9.89 -10.31
CA SER A 197 -6.98 10.15 -9.36
C SER A 197 -7.34 11.23 -8.34
N VAL A 198 -6.82 11.14 -7.10
CA VAL A 198 -7.22 12.00 -5.99
C VAL A 198 -6.22 11.91 -4.83
N ASN A 199 -6.17 12.95 -3.98
CA ASN A 199 -5.58 12.88 -2.65
C ASN A 199 -6.69 12.75 -1.59
N CYS A 200 -6.64 11.69 -0.81
CA CYS A 200 -7.60 11.36 0.25
C CYS A 200 -7.02 11.49 1.68
N VAL A 201 -5.78 11.93 1.84
CA VAL A 201 -5.05 11.96 3.13
C VAL A 201 -5.82 12.65 4.25
N SER A 202 -6.56 13.72 3.94
CA SER A 202 -7.38 14.44 4.94
C SER A 202 -8.72 13.76 5.27
N GLY A 203 -8.98 12.57 4.75
CA GLY A 203 -10.26 11.86 4.87
C GLY A 203 -11.36 12.38 3.94
N LYS A 204 -11.06 13.37 3.10
CA LYS A 204 -11.94 13.91 2.04
C LYS A 204 -11.16 14.10 0.73
N PRO A 205 -11.84 14.01 -0.43
CA PRO A 205 -11.17 14.14 -1.73
C PRO A 205 -10.56 15.54 -1.94
N ASP A 206 -9.31 15.57 -2.41
CA ASP A 206 -8.68 16.74 -3.01
C ASP A 206 -8.28 16.39 -4.45
N THR A 207 -8.91 17.03 -5.42
CA THR A 207 -8.74 16.82 -6.86
C THR A 207 -7.86 17.89 -7.52
N SER A 208 -7.14 18.70 -6.73
CA SER A 208 -6.19 19.67 -7.26
C SER A 208 -5.17 18.97 -8.17
N ASP A 209 -4.73 19.63 -9.23
CA ASP A 209 -3.79 19.03 -10.19
C ASP A 209 -2.50 18.59 -9.49
N GLY A 210 -2.14 17.32 -9.65
CA GLY A 210 -0.97 16.71 -9.03
C GLY A 210 -1.11 16.39 -7.53
N ALA A 211 -2.27 16.61 -6.90
CA ALA A 211 -2.48 16.27 -5.48
C ALA A 211 -2.27 14.79 -5.17
N TRP A 212 -2.45 13.91 -6.17
CA TRP A 212 -2.21 12.46 -6.09
C TRP A 212 -0.74 12.05 -6.17
N ARG A 213 0.21 12.99 -6.42
CA ARG A 213 1.64 12.69 -6.50
C ARG A 213 2.24 12.56 -5.10
N PRO A 214 3.25 11.69 -4.91
CA PRO A 214 4.06 11.74 -3.69
C PRO A 214 4.87 13.03 -3.64
N GLY A 215 5.04 13.60 -2.45
CA GLY A 215 5.97 14.71 -2.22
C GLY A 215 7.44 14.25 -2.38
N ALA A 216 8.36 15.20 -2.54
CA ALA A 216 9.78 14.92 -2.82
C ALA A 216 10.49 14.09 -1.73
N SER A 217 10.02 14.15 -0.50
CA SER A 217 10.54 13.38 0.65
C SER A 217 9.65 12.24 1.09
N GLU A 218 8.53 12.03 0.39
CA GLU A 218 7.59 10.96 0.69
C GLU A 218 8.00 9.65 0.01
N SER A 219 7.43 8.54 0.46
CA SER A 219 7.72 7.23 -0.11
C SER A 219 7.34 7.15 -1.59
N PRO A 220 8.21 6.62 -2.45
CA PRO A 220 7.92 6.39 -3.87
C PRO A 220 7.07 5.14 -4.13
N HIS A 221 6.62 4.44 -3.09
CA HIS A 221 6.05 3.11 -3.10
C HIS A 221 4.86 2.99 -4.09
N GLY A 222 3.88 3.89 -4.05
CA GLY A 222 2.74 3.85 -4.97
C GLY A 222 3.10 4.08 -6.44
N THR A 223 4.19 4.85 -6.72
CA THR A 223 4.70 4.99 -8.08
C THR A 223 5.33 3.69 -8.57
N HIS A 224 6.05 2.96 -7.69
CA HIS A 224 6.61 1.65 -7.99
C HIS A 224 5.50 0.64 -8.35
N VAL A 225 4.52 0.52 -7.49
CA VAL A 225 3.32 -0.32 -7.66
C VAL A 225 2.58 -0.01 -8.97
N ALA A 226 2.41 1.27 -9.31
CA ALA A 226 1.73 1.67 -10.54
C ALA A 226 2.45 1.18 -11.81
N GLY A 227 3.79 1.21 -11.80
CA GLY A 227 4.60 0.69 -12.90
C GLY A 227 4.46 -0.82 -13.09
N GLU A 228 4.45 -1.59 -12.00
CA GLU A 228 4.25 -3.03 -12.05
C GLU A 228 2.90 -3.41 -12.68
N ILE A 229 1.84 -2.64 -12.41
CA ILE A 229 0.52 -2.86 -12.99
C ILE A 229 0.50 -2.50 -14.47
N ALA A 230 0.90 -1.26 -14.82
CA ALA A 230 0.53 -0.65 -16.08
C ALA A 230 1.62 0.26 -16.70
N ALA A 231 2.91 0.03 -16.40
CA ALA A 231 3.95 0.69 -17.18
C ALA A 231 3.71 0.40 -18.66
N ALA A 232 3.64 1.45 -19.47
CA ALA A 232 3.23 1.35 -20.87
C ALA A 232 4.33 0.69 -21.69
N LYS A 233 3.97 -0.19 -22.61
CA LYS A 233 4.91 -0.77 -23.60
C LYS A 233 5.15 0.27 -24.69
N ASN A 234 6.14 1.15 -24.49
CA ASN A 234 6.31 2.39 -25.24
C ASN A 234 7.72 2.61 -25.79
N GLY A 235 8.59 1.62 -25.68
CA GLY A 235 10.00 1.69 -26.12
C GLY A 235 10.92 2.37 -25.10
N VAL A 236 10.45 2.60 -23.88
CA VAL A 236 11.20 3.24 -22.78
C VAL A 236 11.10 2.34 -21.54
N GLY A 237 12.14 2.31 -20.70
CA GLY A 237 12.12 1.72 -19.39
C GLY A 237 11.60 0.28 -19.32
N MET A 238 10.58 0.04 -18.53
CA MET A 238 10.00 -1.26 -18.18
C MET A 238 8.56 -1.41 -18.68
N THR A 239 8.03 -2.63 -18.61
CA THR A 239 6.65 -2.94 -18.99
C THR A 239 5.86 -3.46 -17.77
N GLY A 240 4.62 -3.04 -17.58
CA GLY A 240 3.72 -3.57 -16.55
C GLY A 240 3.06 -4.89 -16.95
N VAL A 241 2.36 -5.54 -16.01
CA VAL A 241 1.60 -6.79 -16.28
C VAL A 241 0.49 -6.56 -17.29
N ALA A 242 -0.17 -5.40 -17.24
CA ALA A 242 -1.26 -5.02 -18.13
C ALA A 242 -1.00 -3.65 -18.78
N PRO A 243 -0.03 -3.54 -19.71
CA PRO A 243 0.49 -2.25 -20.20
C PRO A 243 -0.49 -1.48 -21.08
N GLY A 244 -1.67 -2.01 -21.37
CA GLY A 244 -2.74 -1.37 -22.15
C GLY A 244 -3.94 -0.93 -21.31
N VAL A 245 -3.92 -1.11 -19.96
CA VAL A 245 -4.98 -0.61 -19.09
C VAL A 245 -4.65 0.78 -18.55
N LYS A 246 -5.64 1.45 -17.96
CA LYS A 246 -5.43 2.70 -17.24
C LYS A 246 -5.04 2.45 -15.79
N VAL A 247 -4.21 3.33 -15.24
CA VAL A 247 -3.86 3.34 -13.82
C VAL A 247 -4.16 4.71 -13.21
N SER A 248 -4.76 4.74 -12.02
CA SER A 248 -5.02 5.97 -11.26
C SER A 248 -4.30 5.96 -9.92
N GLY A 249 -3.90 7.15 -9.46
CA GLY A 249 -3.29 7.35 -8.15
C GLY A 249 -4.32 7.84 -7.13
N ILE A 250 -4.60 7.04 -6.11
CA ILE A 250 -5.42 7.43 -4.97
C ILE A 250 -4.50 7.52 -3.75
N LYS A 251 -4.03 8.73 -3.47
CA LYS A 251 -3.11 8.96 -2.36
C LYS A 251 -3.85 8.92 -1.03
N VAL A 252 -3.48 7.95 -0.17
CA VAL A 252 -4.07 7.74 1.17
C VAL A 252 -3.02 7.75 2.28
N SER A 253 -1.73 7.67 1.96
CA SER A 253 -0.65 7.79 2.94
C SER A 253 -0.35 9.25 3.23
N ASN A 254 -0.22 9.60 4.51
CA ASN A 254 0.27 10.90 4.92
C ASN A 254 1.79 11.04 4.63
N PRO A 255 2.38 12.25 4.78
CA PRO A 255 3.82 12.44 4.54
C PRO A 255 4.75 11.57 5.38
N ASP A 256 4.29 11.11 6.55
CA ASP A 256 5.06 10.25 7.46
C ASP A 256 4.93 8.76 7.11
N GLY A 257 4.17 8.41 6.07
CA GLY A 257 4.02 7.03 5.57
C GLY A 257 2.83 6.26 6.15
N PHE A 258 1.99 6.85 7.01
CA PHE A 258 0.84 6.16 7.63
C PHE A 258 -0.42 6.17 6.76
N PHE A 259 -1.15 5.06 6.77
CA PHE A 259 -2.39 4.81 6.05
C PHE A 259 -3.59 4.81 7.02
N TYR A 260 -4.02 5.98 7.46
CA TYR A 260 -5.12 6.07 8.43
C TYR A 260 -6.49 5.75 7.83
N THR A 261 -7.35 5.22 8.67
CA THR A 261 -8.71 4.74 8.30
C THR A 261 -9.53 5.74 7.50
N GLU A 262 -9.53 7.03 7.86
CA GLU A 262 -10.30 8.06 7.16
C GLU A 262 -9.84 8.27 5.72
N ALA A 263 -8.53 8.18 5.48
CA ALA A 263 -7.95 8.28 4.14
C ALA A 263 -8.27 7.04 3.30
N VAL A 264 -8.14 5.84 3.89
CA VAL A 264 -8.48 4.57 3.23
C VAL A 264 -9.97 4.49 2.87
N VAL A 265 -10.86 4.93 3.77
CA VAL A 265 -12.31 5.03 3.50
C VAL A 265 -12.59 5.98 2.33
N CYS A 266 -11.96 7.16 2.32
CA CYS A 266 -12.05 8.09 1.19
C CYS A 266 -11.60 7.43 -0.11
N GLY A 267 -10.48 6.72 -0.11
CA GLY A 267 -9.90 6.06 -1.29
C GLY A 267 -10.84 5.02 -1.90
N PHE A 268 -11.37 4.10 -1.11
CA PHE A 268 -12.34 3.10 -1.60
C PHE A 268 -13.63 3.73 -2.11
N VAL A 269 -14.15 4.75 -1.41
CA VAL A 269 -15.37 5.45 -1.86
C VAL A 269 -15.11 6.19 -3.17
N TRP A 270 -13.95 6.84 -3.30
CA TRP A 270 -13.56 7.51 -4.54
C TRP A 270 -13.46 6.52 -5.71
N ALA A 271 -12.75 5.41 -5.53
CA ALA A 271 -12.66 4.35 -6.53
C ALA A 271 -14.04 3.85 -6.97
N ALA A 272 -14.94 3.61 -6.01
CA ALA A 272 -16.32 3.18 -6.27
C ALA A 272 -17.13 4.18 -7.11
N GLU A 273 -16.96 5.48 -6.86
CA GLU A 273 -17.72 6.55 -7.53
C GLU A 273 -17.15 6.92 -8.91
N HIS A 274 -15.89 6.53 -9.20
CA HIS A 274 -15.20 6.85 -10.45
C HIS A 274 -15.02 5.64 -11.38
N GLY A 275 -15.78 4.55 -11.14
CA GLY A 275 -15.85 3.42 -12.07
C GLY A 275 -14.56 2.60 -12.17
N VAL A 276 -13.76 2.57 -11.11
CA VAL A 276 -12.55 1.76 -11.03
C VAL A 276 -12.91 0.27 -11.08
N ASP A 277 -12.21 -0.50 -11.90
CA ASP A 277 -12.43 -1.93 -12.11
C ASP A 277 -11.66 -2.82 -11.13
N VAL A 278 -10.47 -2.38 -10.71
CA VAL A 278 -9.60 -3.10 -9.77
C VAL A 278 -8.98 -2.09 -8.82
N THR A 279 -8.93 -2.39 -7.51
CA THR A 279 -8.10 -1.61 -6.56
C THR A 279 -6.91 -2.45 -6.13
N ASN A 280 -5.72 -1.85 -6.10
CA ASN A 280 -4.54 -2.42 -5.46
C ASN A 280 -4.28 -1.71 -4.13
N ASN A 281 -4.07 -2.50 -3.07
CA ASN A 281 -3.90 -2.05 -1.70
C ASN A 281 -2.66 -2.73 -1.11
N SER A 282 -1.51 -2.07 -1.21
CA SER A 282 -0.23 -2.61 -0.77
C SER A 282 0.19 -2.03 0.58
N TYR A 283 -0.71 -2.09 1.58
CA TYR A 283 -0.54 -1.54 2.94
C TYR A 283 -1.47 -2.24 3.92
N TYR A 284 -1.21 -2.09 5.21
CA TYR A 284 -2.23 -2.27 6.26
C TYR A 284 -2.71 -0.91 6.80
N THR A 285 -3.89 -0.88 7.41
CA THR A 285 -4.49 0.36 7.90
C THR A 285 -3.98 0.68 9.30
N ASP A 286 -3.16 1.73 9.40
CA ASP A 286 -2.56 2.21 10.64
C ASP A 286 -3.59 2.70 11.69
N PRO A 287 -3.22 2.72 12.99
CA PRO A 287 -1.93 2.37 13.56
C PRO A 287 -1.81 0.92 14.05
N TRP A 288 -2.83 0.09 13.80
CA TRP A 288 -2.89 -1.28 14.29
C TRP A 288 -2.64 -2.28 13.16
N TYR A 289 -1.59 -3.09 13.27
CA TYR A 289 -1.39 -4.18 12.30
C TYR A 289 -2.61 -5.10 12.25
N PHE A 290 -3.14 -5.48 13.41
CA PHE A 290 -4.39 -6.23 13.53
C PHE A 290 -5.44 -5.41 14.27
N ASN A 291 -6.61 -5.25 13.66
CA ASN A 291 -7.75 -4.54 14.23
C ASN A 291 -8.73 -5.52 14.88
N CYS A 292 -8.85 -5.47 16.21
CA CYS A 292 -9.59 -6.44 17.01
C CYS A 292 -11.08 -6.07 17.16
N LYS A 293 -11.97 -7.05 16.95
CA LYS A 293 -13.42 -6.88 17.05
C LYS A 293 -13.91 -6.61 18.48
N ASN A 294 -13.14 -7.01 19.50
CA ASN A 294 -13.43 -6.81 20.91
C ASN A 294 -12.92 -5.49 21.49
N ASP A 295 -12.07 -4.75 20.76
CA ASP A 295 -11.69 -3.39 21.07
C ASP A 295 -12.66 -2.40 20.40
N PRO A 296 -13.30 -1.48 21.14
CA PRO A 296 -14.33 -0.61 20.57
C PRO A 296 -13.81 0.39 19.52
N ASP A 297 -12.54 0.86 19.65
CA ASP A 297 -11.93 1.79 18.68
C ASP A 297 -11.52 1.02 17.42
N GLN A 298 -10.74 -0.06 17.56
CA GLN A 298 -10.31 -0.90 16.44
C GLN A 298 -11.49 -1.51 15.67
N LYS A 299 -12.56 -1.90 16.40
CA LYS A 299 -13.81 -2.34 15.77
C LYS A 299 -14.42 -1.25 14.88
N ALA A 300 -14.34 0.01 15.28
CA ALA A 300 -14.87 1.09 14.46
C ALA A 300 -14.07 1.30 13.17
N LEU A 301 -12.75 1.13 13.22
CA LEU A 301 -11.87 1.17 12.06
C LEU A 301 -12.21 0.02 11.11
N LEU A 302 -12.25 -1.21 11.63
CA LEU A 302 -12.64 -2.42 10.90
C LEU A 302 -14.02 -2.26 10.21
N ASP A 303 -15.03 -1.75 10.93
CA ASP A 303 -16.36 -1.51 10.39
C ASP A 303 -16.34 -0.49 9.25
N ALA A 304 -15.59 0.61 9.38
CA ALA A 304 -15.52 1.68 8.40
C ALA A 304 -14.84 1.22 7.09
N VAL A 305 -13.68 0.59 7.18
CA VAL A 305 -12.95 0.08 6.00
C VAL A 305 -13.73 -1.05 5.33
N THR A 306 -14.34 -1.97 6.11
CA THR A 306 -15.21 -3.03 5.55
C THR A 306 -16.35 -2.45 4.71
N ARG A 307 -17.00 -1.38 5.17
CA ARG A 307 -18.10 -0.74 4.44
C ARG A 307 -17.64 -0.10 3.15
N ALA A 308 -16.48 0.58 3.19
CA ALA A 308 -15.90 1.25 2.05
C ALA A 308 -15.43 0.24 0.98
N SER A 309 -14.70 -0.81 1.38
CA SER A 309 -14.25 -1.89 0.50
C SER A 309 -15.42 -2.64 -0.16
N ARG A 310 -16.46 -3.00 0.62
CA ARG A 310 -17.68 -3.61 0.08
C ARG A 310 -18.45 -2.69 -0.85
N TYR A 311 -18.40 -1.39 -0.62
CA TYR A 311 -19.04 -0.43 -1.52
C TYR A 311 -18.31 -0.39 -2.87
N ALA A 312 -16.99 -0.42 -2.89
CA ALA A 312 -16.21 -0.53 -4.12
C ALA A 312 -16.51 -1.85 -4.85
N GLU A 313 -16.54 -2.99 -4.15
CA GLU A 313 -16.90 -4.29 -4.72
C GLU A 313 -18.33 -4.27 -5.31
N LYS A 314 -19.29 -3.70 -4.59
CA LYS A 314 -20.68 -3.55 -5.08
C LYS A 314 -20.79 -2.68 -6.33
N LYS A 315 -19.89 -1.72 -6.50
CA LYS A 315 -19.81 -0.86 -7.68
C LYS A 315 -19.06 -1.49 -8.85
N GLY A 316 -18.46 -2.65 -8.66
CA GLY A 316 -17.83 -3.44 -9.72
C GLY A 316 -16.32 -3.63 -9.58
N ALA A 317 -15.69 -3.04 -8.56
CA ALA A 317 -14.26 -3.16 -8.33
C ALA A 317 -13.88 -4.54 -7.74
N VAL A 318 -12.80 -5.13 -8.24
CA VAL A 318 -12.09 -6.24 -7.59
C VAL A 318 -11.06 -5.63 -6.65
N ASN A 319 -11.17 -5.91 -5.35
CA ASN A 319 -10.20 -5.41 -4.39
C ASN A 319 -9.09 -6.44 -4.18
N VAL A 320 -7.84 -6.04 -4.40
CA VAL A 320 -6.64 -6.87 -4.23
C VAL A 320 -5.78 -6.24 -3.14
N ALA A 321 -5.21 -7.04 -2.24
CA ALA A 321 -4.35 -6.55 -1.16
C ALA A 321 -3.16 -7.47 -0.88
N ALA A 322 -2.05 -6.86 -0.47
CA ALA A 322 -0.86 -7.54 -0.01
C ALA A 322 -1.10 -8.29 1.30
N ALA A 323 -0.48 -9.46 1.49
CA ALA A 323 -0.65 -10.29 2.69
C ALA A 323 0.12 -9.77 3.92
N GLY A 324 1.12 -8.89 3.73
CA GLY A 324 2.04 -8.42 4.77
C GLY A 324 3.40 -9.13 4.76
N ASN A 325 4.36 -8.58 5.52
CA ASN A 325 5.79 -8.90 5.35
C ASN A 325 6.49 -9.40 6.63
N GLU A 326 5.76 -9.97 7.59
CA GLU A 326 6.26 -10.38 8.90
C GLU A 326 6.43 -11.89 9.04
N ASN A 327 6.26 -12.65 7.92
CA ASN A 327 6.26 -14.12 7.92
C ASN A 327 5.23 -14.74 8.89
N TYR A 328 4.10 -14.03 9.13
CA TYR A 328 3.05 -14.55 9.99
C TYR A 328 2.20 -15.62 9.30
N ASP A 329 1.86 -16.67 10.03
CA ASP A 329 0.76 -17.55 9.68
C ASP A 329 -0.57 -16.90 10.11
N LEU A 330 -1.26 -16.29 9.16
CA LEU A 330 -2.54 -15.61 9.40
C LEU A 330 -3.70 -16.60 9.70
N ALA A 331 -3.46 -17.89 9.59
CA ALA A 331 -4.39 -18.95 9.98
C ALA A 331 -4.07 -19.59 11.35
N ALA A 332 -3.00 -19.15 12.01
CA ALA A 332 -2.63 -19.62 13.34
C ALA A 332 -3.70 -19.26 14.39
N ASP A 333 -3.69 -19.96 15.51
CA ASP A 333 -4.57 -19.64 16.65
C ASP A 333 -4.18 -18.32 17.33
N GLU A 334 -2.89 -18.00 17.37
CA GLU A 334 -2.32 -16.81 18.01
C GLU A 334 -1.13 -16.27 17.21
N ILE A 335 -1.01 -14.93 17.16
CA ILE A 335 0.12 -14.19 16.58
C ILE A 335 0.62 -13.20 17.63
N THR A 336 1.93 -13.09 17.79
CA THR A 336 2.55 -12.02 18.57
C THR A 336 2.80 -10.82 17.66
N ASP A 337 2.16 -9.69 17.95
CA ASP A 337 2.35 -8.41 17.28
C ASP A 337 3.15 -7.45 18.18
N PRO A 338 4.43 -7.20 17.92
CA PRO A 338 5.26 -6.29 18.69
C PRO A 338 5.24 -4.86 18.15
N SER A 339 4.53 -4.59 17.04
CA SER A 339 4.64 -3.36 16.27
C SER A 339 3.53 -2.34 16.50
N SER A 340 2.43 -2.75 17.14
CA SER A 340 1.24 -1.89 17.28
C SER A 340 1.09 -1.27 18.67
N PRO A 341 0.60 0.00 18.76
CA PRO A 341 0.36 0.92 17.65
C PRO A 341 1.68 1.48 17.11
N ASN A 342 1.79 1.67 15.79
CA ASN A 342 3.03 2.12 15.17
C ASN A 342 3.17 3.65 15.03
N ASP A 343 2.12 4.42 15.34
CA ASP A 343 2.13 5.88 15.37
C ASP A 343 2.51 6.47 16.73
N SER A 344 2.83 5.63 17.70
CA SER A 344 3.28 5.99 19.05
C SER A 344 4.22 4.89 19.59
N THR A 345 4.33 4.73 20.92
CA THR A 345 5.16 3.68 21.49
C THR A 345 4.46 2.33 21.31
N PRO A 346 5.00 1.41 20.50
CA PRO A 346 4.41 0.08 20.33
C PRO A 346 4.53 -0.77 21.59
N GLY A 347 3.61 -1.72 21.74
CA GLY A 347 3.60 -2.71 22.81
C GLY A 347 3.41 -4.10 22.25
N GLU A 348 4.09 -5.09 22.80
CA GLU A 348 3.85 -6.49 22.44
C GLU A 348 2.44 -6.91 22.85
N ARG A 349 1.69 -7.49 21.92
CA ARG A 349 0.36 -8.04 22.14
C ARG A 349 0.18 -9.37 21.41
N VAL A 350 -0.51 -10.31 22.07
CA VAL A 350 -0.92 -11.57 21.45
C VAL A 350 -2.33 -11.43 20.93
N VAL A 351 -2.54 -11.73 19.67
CA VAL A 351 -3.83 -11.61 18.97
C VAL A 351 -4.27 -12.94 18.37
N ASP A 352 -5.58 -13.16 18.35
CA ASP A 352 -6.23 -14.23 17.58
C ASP A 352 -6.61 -13.66 16.21
N PRO A 353 -5.93 -14.06 15.12
CA PRO A 353 -6.12 -13.48 13.79
C PRO A 353 -7.51 -13.76 13.20
N SER A 354 -8.31 -14.65 13.78
CA SER A 354 -9.71 -14.83 13.41
C SER A 354 -10.63 -13.72 13.96
N LYS A 355 -10.19 -13.02 14.99
CA LYS A 355 -10.91 -11.93 15.68
C LYS A 355 -10.27 -10.56 15.47
N CYS A 356 -8.96 -10.54 15.28
CA CYS A 356 -8.17 -9.35 15.02
C CYS A 356 -7.65 -9.43 13.58
N LEU A 357 -8.17 -8.60 12.69
CA LEU A 357 -7.89 -8.68 11.26
C LEU A 357 -6.90 -7.62 10.82
N ASP A 358 -5.97 -8.01 9.97
CA ASP A 358 -5.25 -7.11 9.09
C ASP A 358 -6.23 -6.53 8.05
N ILE A 359 -6.32 -5.22 7.94
CA ILE A 359 -7.22 -4.54 7.01
C ILE A 359 -6.45 -3.60 6.06
N PRO A 360 -6.78 -3.63 4.75
CA PRO A 360 -7.93 -4.29 4.11
C PRO A 360 -7.73 -5.78 3.77
N THR A 361 -6.56 -6.35 3.98
CA THR A 361 -6.11 -7.68 3.55
C THR A 361 -7.11 -8.79 3.86
N GLN A 362 -7.49 -8.97 5.12
CA GLN A 362 -8.38 -10.04 5.57
C GLN A 362 -9.87 -9.67 5.50
N LEU A 363 -10.24 -8.58 4.80
CA LEU A 363 -11.66 -8.23 4.65
C LEU A 363 -12.38 -9.17 3.69
N PRO A 364 -13.62 -9.55 3.98
CA PRO A 364 -14.40 -10.38 3.07
C PRO A 364 -14.56 -9.75 1.69
N GLY A 365 -14.17 -10.49 0.65
CA GLY A 365 -14.25 -10.05 -0.73
C GLY A 365 -12.95 -9.48 -1.30
N VAL A 366 -11.96 -9.22 -0.48
CA VAL A 366 -10.61 -8.83 -0.90
C VAL A 366 -9.84 -10.09 -1.33
N VAL A 367 -9.01 -9.97 -2.36
CA VAL A 367 -8.06 -11.00 -2.79
C VAL A 367 -6.75 -10.79 -2.05
N THR A 368 -6.41 -11.71 -1.16
CA THR A 368 -5.18 -11.66 -0.36
C THR A 368 -4.02 -12.30 -1.12
N VAL A 369 -2.95 -11.52 -1.37
CA VAL A 369 -1.82 -11.93 -2.21
C VAL A 369 -0.57 -12.19 -1.39
N ALA A 370 -0.09 -13.44 -1.41
CA ALA A 370 1.21 -13.84 -0.86
C ALA A 370 2.34 -13.59 -1.88
N SER A 371 3.58 -13.50 -1.40
CA SER A 371 4.76 -13.20 -2.23
C SER A 371 5.59 -14.43 -2.52
N THR A 372 6.11 -14.51 -3.76
CA THR A 372 7.14 -15.45 -4.19
C THR A 372 8.40 -14.76 -4.69
N GLY A 373 9.54 -15.42 -4.53
CA GLY A 373 10.79 -15.01 -5.18
C GLY A 373 10.97 -15.63 -6.56
N ALA A 374 12.13 -15.41 -7.17
CA ALA A 374 12.43 -15.76 -8.55
C ALA A 374 12.43 -17.27 -8.85
N LYS A 375 12.41 -18.13 -7.86
CA LYS A 375 12.28 -19.60 -8.03
C LYS A 375 10.86 -20.10 -7.76
N GLY A 376 9.89 -19.20 -7.64
CA GLY A 376 8.50 -19.55 -7.34
C GLY A 376 8.27 -20.05 -5.91
N ILE A 377 9.24 -19.87 -5.01
CA ILE A 377 9.16 -20.27 -3.61
C ILE A 377 8.66 -19.09 -2.82
N LYS A 378 7.87 -19.33 -1.77
CA LYS A 378 7.40 -18.28 -0.85
C LYS A 378 8.56 -17.35 -0.45
N SER A 379 8.37 -16.04 -0.56
CA SER A 379 9.38 -15.09 -0.07
C SER A 379 9.54 -15.19 1.44
N SER A 380 10.76 -15.01 1.95
CA SER A 380 11.10 -15.18 3.37
C SER A 380 10.18 -14.39 4.31
N PHE A 381 9.85 -13.17 3.91
CA PHE A 381 9.02 -12.24 4.67
C PHE A 381 7.50 -12.45 4.50
N SER A 382 7.05 -13.12 3.43
CA SER A 382 5.62 -13.15 3.10
C SER A 382 4.77 -13.75 4.21
N ASN A 383 3.75 -13.02 4.66
CA ASN A 383 2.67 -13.62 5.42
C ASN A 383 1.97 -14.69 4.58
N TYR A 384 1.36 -15.66 5.24
CA TYR A 384 0.75 -16.84 4.64
C TYR A 384 -0.40 -17.35 5.52
N GLY A 385 -1.00 -18.46 5.17
CA GLY A 385 -2.01 -19.14 5.99
C GLY A 385 -3.09 -19.80 5.13
N LEU A 386 -3.42 -21.04 5.45
CA LEU A 386 -4.42 -21.82 4.71
C LEU A 386 -5.82 -21.18 4.85
N GLY A 387 -6.39 -20.78 3.71
CA GLY A 387 -7.71 -20.14 3.66
C GLY A 387 -7.70 -18.64 3.94
N VAL A 388 -6.52 -18.03 4.13
CA VAL A 388 -6.31 -16.59 4.24
C VAL A 388 -5.56 -16.06 3.02
N ALA A 389 -4.39 -16.61 2.69
CA ALA A 389 -3.77 -16.35 1.39
C ALA A 389 -4.63 -16.96 0.28
N ASP A 390 -5.08 -16.12 -0.65
CA ASP A 390 -5.93 -16.55 -1.76
C ASP A 390 -5.12 -16.97 -2.98
N ILE A 391 -4.06 -16.24 -3.32
CA ILE A 391 -3.22 -16.43 -4.49
C ILE A 391 -1.82 -15.90 -4.20
N ALA A 392 -0.82 -16.34 -4.93
CA ALA A 392 0.53 -15.82 -4.85
C ALA A 392 0.99 -15.20 -6.17
N ALA A 393 1.97 -14.29 -6.09
CA ALA A 393 2.62 -13.70 -7.24
C ALA A 393 4.06 -13.26 -6.89
N PRO A 394 4.92 -12.92 -7.87
CA PRO A 394 6.24 -12.38 -7.63
C PRO A 394 6.20 -11.11 -6.79
N GLY A 395 6.84 -11.12 -5.63
CA GLY A 395 7.06 -9.94 -4.78
C GLY A 395 8.54 -9.75 -4.45
N GLY A 396 9.37 -10.64 -4.98
CA GLY A 396 10.81 -10.62 -4.81
C GLY A 396 11.29 -11.27 -3.52
N ASP A 397 12.57 -11.64 -3.54
CA ASP A 397 13.30 -12.11 -2.37
C ASP A 397 14.79 -11.87 -2.60
N SER A 398 15.48 -11.28 -1.62
CA SER A 398 16.92 -11.00 -1.70
C SER A 398 17.79 -12.18 -1.27
N THR A 399 17.22 -13.28 -0.83
CA THR A 399 17.98 -14.44 -0.39
C THR A 399 18.76 -15.08 -1.54
N ALA A 400 19.97 -15.56 -1.26
CA ALA A 400 20.84 -16.18 -2.28
C ALA A 400 20.21 -17.42 -2.94
N TYR A 401 19.28 -18.01 -2.26
CA TYR A 401 18.53 -19.19 -2.64
C TYR A 401 17.54 -18.93 -3.81
N GLN A 402 17.01 -17.71 -3.92
CA GLN A 402 16.05 -17.34 -4.96
C GLN A 402 16.62 -16.37 -6.01
N LYS A 403 17.85 -16.59 -6.46
CA LYS A 403 18.40 -15.78 -7.54
C LYS A 403 17.69 -16.05 -8.87
N PRO A 404 17.37 -14.97 -9.63
CA PRO A 404 16.80 -15.12 -10.96
C PRO A 404 17.82 -15.67 -11.95
N GLU A 405 17.34 -16.15 -13.10
CA GLU A 405 18.21 -16.51 -14.22
C GLU A 405 18.64 -15.23 -15.01
N PRO A 406 19.84 -15.22 -15.57
CA PRO A 406 20.24 -14.13 -16.47
C PRO A 406 19.26 -13.95 -17.66
N PRO A 407 19.06 -12.71 -18.13
CA PRO A 407 19.82 -11.50 -17.85
C PRO A 407 19.43 -10.78 -16.55
N ALA A 408 18.32 -11.13 -15.88
CA ALA A 408 17.98 -10.56 -14.60
C ALA A 408 19.07 -10.88 -13.56
N THR A 409 19.46 -9.87 -12.77
CA THR A 409 20.53 -9.97 -11.80
C THR A 409 20.08 -9.74 -10.35
N SER A 410 18.86 -9.21 -10.18
CA SER A 410 18.24 -8.93 -8.89
C SER A 410 17.06 -9.85 -8.64
N GLY A 411 16.98 -10.48 -7.47
CA GLY A 411 15.80 -11.22 -7.02
C GLY A 411 14.67 -10.32 -6.54
N LEU A 412 14.85 -8.99 -6.57
CA LEU A 412 13.85 -7.99 -6.25
C LEU A 412 13.01 -7.65 -7.49
N ILE A 413 11.90 -6.96 -7.31
CA ILE A 413 11.01 -6.54 -8.38
C ILE A 413 11.41 -5.16 -8.89
N LEU A 414 11.53 -5.02 -10.21
CA LEU A 414 11.79 -3.75 -10.87
C LEU A 414 10.48 -2.96 -11.00
N GLY A 415 10.53 -1.67 -10.64
CA GLY A 415 9.40 -0.75 -10.74
C GLY A 415 9.83 0.66 -11.13
N THR A 416 8.83 1.51 -11.40
CA THR A 416 9.01 2.93 -11.68
C THR A 416 9.21 3.72 -10.39
N LEU A 417 10.04 4.77 -10.43
CA LEU A 417 10.28 5.68 -9.30
C LEU A 417 10.04 7.13 -9.73
N PRO A 418 9.58 8.02 -8.82
CA PRO A 418 9.37 9.42 -9.16
C PRO A 418 10.56 10.08 -9.82
N GLY A 419 10.27 11.00 -10.75
CA GLY A 419 11.27 11.74 -11.51
C GLY A 419 11.89 10.96 -12.66
N GLY A 420 11.16 10.02 -13.26
CA GLY A 420 11.57 9.28 -14.45
C GLY A 420 12.70 8.28 -14.17
N LYS A 421 12.71 7.68 -12.99
CA LYS A 421 13.70 6.69 -12.56
C LYS A 421 13.06 5.30 -12.43
N TRP A 422 13.91 4.28 -12.32
CA TRP A 422 13.53 2.89 -12.06
C TRP A 422 14.36 2.34 -10.91
N GLY A 423 13.82 1.36 -10.21
CA GLY A 423 14.54 0.72 -9.11
C GLY A 423 13.85 -0.53 -8.62
N TYR A 424 14.53 -1.22 -7.72
CA TYR A 424 14.11 -2.51 -7.19
C TYR A 424 13.54 -2.36 -5.78
N MET A 425 12.43 -3.03 -5.53
CA MET A 425 11.84 -3.24 -4.20
C MET A 425 11.47 -4.71 -4.02
N ALA A 426 11.14 -5.11 -2.77
CA ALA A 426 10.56 -6.41 -2.47
C ALA A 426 9.50 -6.25 -1.39
N GLY A 427 8.48 -7.11 -1.43
CA GLY A 427 7.38 -7.16 -0.48
C GLY A 427 6.16 -7.83 -1.09
N THR A 428 5.23 -8.24 -0.26
CA THR A 428 3.88 -8.58 -0.73
C THR A 428 3.21 -7.38 -1.41
N SER A 429 3.70 -6.18 -1.12
CA SER A 429 3.37 -4.93 -1.82
C SER A 429 3.68 -4.95 -3.31
N MET A 430 4.68 -5.73 -3.75
CA MET A 430 5.03 -5.93 -5.15
C MET A 430 4.30 -7.15 -5.75
N ALA A 431 3.93 -8.14 -4.92
CA ALA A 431 3.12 -9.27 -5.38
C ALA A 431 1.66 -8.87 -5.71
N SER A 432 1.06 -8.02 -4.90
CA SER A 432 -0.32 -7.54 -5.07
C SER A 432 -0.57 -6.86 -6.42
N PRO A 433 0.28 -5.93 -6.91
CA PRO A 433 0.10 -5.30 -8.23
C PRO A 433 0.19 -6.29 -9.40
N HIS A 434 0.96 -7.36 -9.30
CA HIS A 434 0.95 -8.42 -10.31
C HIS A 434 -0.44 -9.05 -10.45
N VAL A 435 -1.07 -9.41 -9.31
CA VAL A 435 -2.43 -9.97 -9.31
C VAL A 435 -3.46 -8.93 -9.75
N ALA A 436 -3.30 -7.65 -9.36
CA ALA A 436 -4.16 -6.57 -9.83
C ALA A 436 -4.08 -6.38 -11.35
N GLY A 437 -2.88 -6.51 -11.93
CA GLY A 437 -2.66 -6.50 -13.38
C GLY A 437 -3.33 -7.69 -14.07
N VAL A 438 -3.20 -8.91 -13.53
CA VAL A 438 -3.90 -10.11 -14.06
C VAL A 438 -5.42 -9.93 -13.97
N ALA A 439 -5.95 -9.41 -12.86
CA ALA A 439 -7.38 -9.08 -12.73
C ALA A 439 -7.84 -8.07 -13.79
N ALA A 440 -7.00 -7.09 -14.11
CA ALA A 440 -7.30 -6.11 -15.16
C ALA A 440 -7.26 -6.73 -16.58
N LEU A 441 -6.39 -7.70 -16.83
CA LEU A 441 -6.41 -8.49 -18.07
C LEU A 441 -7.70 -9.32 -18.20
N ILE A 442 -8.14 -9.97 -17.12
CA ILE A 442 -9.44 -10.69 -17.09
C ILE A 442 -10.60 -9.71 -17.36
N LYS A 443 -10.60 -8.54 -16.72
CA LYS A 443 -11.61 -7.49 -16.97
C LYS A 443 -11.59 -6.99 -18.42
N SER A 444 -10.43 -6.96 -19.03
CA SER A 444 -10.25 -6.52 -20.43
C SER A 444 -10.85 -7.53 -21.42
N THR A 445 -10.74 -8.82 -21.14
CA THR A 445 -11.30 -9.91 -21.96
C THR A 445 -12.77 -10.20 -21.58
N HIS A 446 -13.16 -9.94 -20.33
CA HIS A 446 -14.49 -10.18 -19.78
C HIS A 446 -15.10 -8.90 -19.19
N PRO A 447 -15.43 -7.87 -20.02
CA PRO A 447 -15.79 -6.52 -19.52
C PRO A 447 -17.07 -6.48 -18.68
N TYR A 448 -17.90 -7.52 -18.74
CA TYR A 448 -19.13 -7.63 -17.95
C TYR A 448 -18.99 -8.58 -16.74
N ALA A 449 -17.79 -9.12 -16.50
CA ALA A 449 -17.57 -9.99 -15.36
C ALA A 449 -17.77 -9.25 -14.03
N SER A 450 -18.57 -9.83 -13.15
CA SER A 450 -18.71 -9.33 -11.78
C SER A 450 -17.41 -9.53 -11.01
N PRO A 451 -17.14 -8.79 -9.94
CA PRO A 451 -15.98 -9.01 -9.09
C PRO A 451 -15.84 -10.45 -8.61
N ALA A 452 -16.96 -11.10 -8.29
CA ALA A 452 -16.96 -12.51 -7.89
C ALA A 452 -16.52 -13.44 -9.01
N LEU A 453 -16.92 -13.17 -10.26
CA LEU A 453 -16.49 -13.98 -11.42
C LEU A 453 -15.00 -13.74 -11.72
N VAL A 454 -14.51 -12.50 -11.67
CA VAL A 454 -13.08 -12.22 -11.88
C VAL A 454 -12.23 -12.93 -10.83
N LYS A 455 -12.64 -12.91 -9.55
CA LYS A 455 -11.95 -13.67 -8.48
C LYS A 455 -11.97 -15.18 -8.75
N ALA A 456 -13.12 -15.73 -9.20
CA ALA A 456 -13.21 -17.13 -9.53
C ALA A 456 -12.29 -17.54 -10.69
N LEU A 457 -12.15 -16.68 -11.71
CA LEU A 457 -11.22 -16.89 -12.83
C LEU A 457 -9.77 -16.78 -12.35
N LEU A 458 -9.40 -15.76 -11.58
CA LEU A 458 -8.07 -15.63 -10.96
C LEU A 458 -7.64 -16.92 -10.25
N TYR A 459 -8.55 -17.54 -9.50
CA TYR A 459 -8.24 -18.74 -8.73
C TYR A 459 -8.23 -20.02 -9.60
N ALA A 460 -9.10 -20.09 -10.58
CA ALA A 460 -9.21 -21.26 -11.48
C ALA A 460 -8.07 -21.33 -12.50
N GLU A 461 -7.50 -20.18 -12.86
CA GLU A 461 -6.45 -20.04 -13.85
C GLU A 461 -5.04 -20.01 -13.23
N ALA A 462 -4.93 -19.85 -11.90
CA ALA A 462 -3.65 -19.87 -11.20
C ALA A 462 -2.90 -21.19 -11.38
N ASP A 463 -1.58 -21.11 -11.53
CA ASP A 463 -0.69 -22.26 -11.60
C ASP A 463 -0.61 -22.96 -10.23
N ALA A 464 -1.29 -24.08 -10.08
CA ALA A 464 -1.30 -24.87 -8.85
C ALA A 464 0.12 -25.27 -8.44
N THR A 465 0.56 -24.79 -7.29
CA THR A 465 1.93 -24.91 -6.80
C THR A 465 1.95 -25.69 -5.49
N PRO A 466 2.73 -26.79 -5.40
CA PRO A 466 2.83 -27.57 -4.17
C PRO A 466 3.59 -26.79 -3.09
N CYS A 467 3.33 -27.12 -1.82
CA CYS A 467 4.14 -26.63 -0.71
C CYS A 467 5.64 -26.93 -0.92
N THR A 468 6.48 -25.99 -0.54
CA THR A 468 7.91 -26.26 -0.27
C THR A 468 8.01 -26.83 1.13
N ASP A 469 8.44 -28.10 1.25
CA ASP A 469 8.52 -28.81 2.52
C ASP A 469 9.78 -29.70 2.56
N PRO A 470 10.68 -29.51 3.54
CA PRO A 470 10.66 -28.44 4.55
C PRO A 470 10.93 -27.06 3.94
N TYR A 471 10.31 -26.02 4.50
CA TYR A 471 10.63 -24.63 4.18
C TYR A 471 11.69 -24.14 5.16
N ASP A 472 12.94 -24.16 4.70
CA ASP A 472 14.15 -23.72 5.42
C ASP A 472 14.91 -22.80 4.44
N ILE A 473 14.66 -21.48 4.54
CA ILE A 473 15.07 -20.53 3.50
C ILE A 473 16.53 -20.07 3.64
N ASP A 474 17.09 -20.19 4.84
CA ASP A 474 18.49 -19.83 5.12
C ASP A 474 19.41 -21.06 5.23
N ALA A 475 18.84 -22.26 5.11
CA ALA A 475 19.52 -23.56 5.20
C ALA A 475 20.25 -23.79 6.55
N ASP A 476 19.65 -23.29 7.64
CA ASP A 476 20.18 -23.52 8.99
C ASP A 476 19.74 -24.85 9.62
N GLY A 477 18.89 -25.60 8.91
CA GLY A 477 18.33 -26.89 9.32
C GLY A 477 17.09 -26.78 10.18
N LYS A 478 16.49 -25.58 10.32
CA LYS A 478 15.22 -25.36 10.99
C LYS A 478 14.14 -24.99 9.97
N VAL A 479 12.91 -25.26 10.34
CA VAL A 479 11.74 -24.91 9.54
C VAL A 479 11.33 -23.49 9.87
N ASP A 480 11.36 -22.58 8.88
CA ASP A 480 11.01 -21.16 9.03
C ASP A 480 9.52 -20.89 8.91
N ALA A 481 8.79 -21.76 8.21
CA ALA A 481 7.35 -21.71 8.08
C ALA A 481 6.79 -23.08 7.69
N VAL A 482 5.54 -23.34 8.11
CA VAL A 482 4.86 -24.61 7.84
C VAL A 482 3.78 -24.38 6.78
N CYS A 483 3.84 -25.11 5.69
CA CYS A 483 2.83 -25.06 4.65
C CYS A 483 1.77 -26.13 4.86
N GLU A 484 0.55 -25.73 5.13
CA GLU A 484 -0.59 -26.62 5.23
C GLU A 484 -1.38 -26.69 3.93
N GLY A 485 -2.07 -27.81 3.67
CA GLY A 485 -2.98 -27.98 2.55
C GLY A 485 -2.48 -28.94 1.46
N SER A 486 -2.86 -28.70 0.22
CA SER A 486 -2.55 -29.57 -0.92
C SER A 486 -1.93 -28.77 -2.07
N LYS A 487 -1.46 -29.47 -3.13
CA LYS A 487 -0.97 -28.81 -4.35
C LYS A 487 -1.97 -27.80 -4.93
N ASN A 488 -3.25 -28.08 -4.85
CA ASN A 488 -4.28 -27.26 -5.49
C ASN A 488 -4.77 -26.09 -4.58
N ARG A 489 -4.49 -26.17 -3.29
CA ARG A 489 -4.78 -25.08 -2.34
C ARG A 489 -3.96 -25.30 -1.07
N ASN A 490 -3.11 -24.34 -0.73
CA ASN A 490 -2.27 -24.41 0.45
C ASN A 490 -2.02 -23.02 1.08
N GLY A 491 -1.35 -23.03 2.24
CA GLY A 491 -1.13 -21.84 3.02
C GLY A 491 -0.13 -20.85 2.41
N PHE A 492 0.82 -21.31 1.57
CA PHE A 492 1.84 -20.45 0.97
C PHE A 492 1.35 -19.74 -0.31
N TYR A 493 0.58 -20.44 -1.14
CA TYR A 493 0.25 -19.99 -2.49
C TYR A 493 -1.26 -19.84 -2.72
N GLY A 494 -2.10 -20.09 -1.69
CA GLY A 494 -3.54 -20.12 -1.90
C GLY A 494 -3.94 -21.11 -2.98
N TRP A 495 -4.58 -20.64 -4.05
CA TRP A 495 -4.96 -21.44 -5.22
C TRP A 495 -3.79 -21.68 -6.20
N GLY A 496 -2.66 -20.99 -6.03
CA GLY A 496 -1.48 -21.11 -6.88
C GLY A 496 -0.82 -19.76 -7.16
N ILE A 497 0.12 -19.75 -8.09
CA ILE A 497 0.77 -18.55 -8.60
C ILE A 497 -0.07 -17.98 -9.76
N ALA A 498 -0.29 -16.69 -9.81
CA ALA A 498 -1.07 -15.99 -10.82
C ALA A 498 -0.57 -16.30 -12.25
N ASP A 499 -1.48 -16.46 -13.20
CA ASP A 499 -1.20 -16.74 -14.62
C ASP A 499 -1.84 -15.68 -15.52
N ALA A 500 -1.01 -14.82 -16.11
CA ALA A 500 -1.48 -13.75 -16.99
C ALA A 500 -1.86 -14.27 -18.39
N LEU A 501 -1.25 -15.38 -18.85
CA LEU A 501 -1.56 -15.94 -20.17
C LEU A 501 -2.96 -16.55 -20.20
N ASP A 502 -3.30 -17.32 -19.17
CA ASP A 502 -4.64 -17.91 -19.05
C ASP A 502 -5.71 -16.81 -18.96
N ALA A 503 -5.46 -15.71 -18.24
CA ALA A 503 -6.33 -14.54 -18.13
C ALA A 503 -6.72 -13.89 -19.48
N VAL A 504 -5.94 -14.09 -20.54
CA VAL A 504 -6.20 -13.52 -21.87
C VAL A 504 -6.54 -14.55 -22.93
N THR A 505 -6.48 -15.85 -22.61
CA THR A 505 -6.71 -16.92 -23.58
C THR A 505 -7.90 -17.83 -23.24
N LYS A 506 -8.36 -17.82 -22.01
CA LYS A 506 -9.54 -18.55 -21.55
C LYS A 506 -10.71 -17.59 -21.32
#